data_1fb2261a7bcdd7258f5134664059a000
#
_entry.id   1fb2261a7bcdd7258f5134664059a000
#
_cell.length_a   1.000
_cell.length_b   1.000
_cell.length_c   1.000
_cell.angle_alpha   90.00
_cell.angle_beta   90.00
_cell.angle_gamma   90.00
#
_symmetry.space_group_name_H-M   'P 1'
#
loop_
_entity.id
_entity.type
_entity.pdbx_description
1 polymer ?
#
loop_
_entity_poly.entity_id
_entity_poly.type
_entity_poly.pdbx_seq_one_letter_code
_entity_poly.pdbx_strand_id
1 'polypeptide(L)'
;TLRERFERLSLRLHELDASLADPQLMADPDRWRKLAREQAEAAQVVAQFRRCEQRERDLAAARELQADPEMAEMATEEITAAEADLERLHAELQASLLPRDPDDERNAFVEIRAGTGGDESALFAGDLVRMYLRYCERRGWRTEVISESPAELGGWKELVLRVAGERVFESLRFESGGHRVQRVPATESQGRIHTSACTVAVLPEPDEAEEITLNPAELRIDTFRASGAGGQH
;
A
#
# COMPACT_ATOMS: atom_id res chain seq x y z
N THR A 1 19.36 17.79 -10.40
CA THR A 1 18.80 17.28 -11.68
C THR A 1 18.49 15.78 -11.57
N LEU A 2 17.73 15.21 -12.53
CA LEU A 2 17.47 13.77 -12.61
C LEU A 2 18.79 12.97 -12.68
N ARG A 3 19.73 13.46 -13.45
CA ARG A 3 21.05 12.84 -13.63
C ARG A 3 21.87 12.79 -12.33
N GLU A 4 21.86 13.84 -11.52
CA GLU A 4 22.53 13.85 -10.21
C GLU A 4 21.89 12.86 -9.21
N ARG A 5 20.55 12.69 -9.28
CA ARG A 5 19.86 11.65 -8.49
C ARG A 5 20.28 10.25 -8.90
N PHE A 6 20.39 10.02 -10.20
CA PHE A 6 20.85 8.74 -10.75
C PHE A 6 22.30 8.44 -10.35
N GLU A 7 23.20 9.40 -10.45
CA GLU A 7 24.61 9.21 -10.05
C GLU A 7 24.70 8.83 -8.57
N ARG A 8 23.94 9.49 -7.70
CA ARG A 8 23.86 9.14 -6.27
C ARG A 8 23.30 7.74 -6.04
N LEU A 9 22.24 7.37 -6.76
CA LEU A 9 21.65 6.03 -6.65
C LEU A 9 22.62 4.96 -7.16
N SER A 10 23.37 5.23 -8.23
CA SER A 10 24.37 4.29 -8.75
C SER A 10 25.53 4.08 -7.76
N LEU A 11 26.01 5.15 -7.12
CA LEU A 11 27.00 5.03 -6.06
C LEU A 11 26.46 4.25 -4.87
N ARG A 12 25.22 4.55 -4.45
CA ARG A 12 24.58 3.83 -3.36
C ARG A 12 24.37 2.34 -3.68
N LEU A 13 24.03 2.01 -4.91
CA LEU A 13 23.91 0.61 -5.36
C LEU A 13 25.24 -0.13 -5.21
N HIS A 14 26.35 0.46 -5.61
CA HIS A 14 27.69 -0.14 -5.43
C HIS A 14 28.06 -0.34 -3.96
N GLU A 15 27.72 0.62 -3.09
CA GLU A 15 27.92 0.47 -1.64
C GLU A 15 27.09 -0.68 -1.06
N LEU A 16 25.83 -0.83 -1.51
CA LEU A 16 24.93 -1.89 -1.08
C LEU A 16 25.41 -3.26 -1.57
N ASP A 17 25.86 -3.35 -2.83
CA ASP A 17 26.46 -4.57 -3.37
C ASP A 17 27.70 -5.00 -2.57
N ALA A 18 28.56 -4.06 -2.24
CA ALA A 18 29.74 -4.32 -1.40
C ALA A 18 29.37 -4.76 0.03
N SER A 19 28.34 -4.11 0.62
CA SER A 19 27.88 -4.44 1.96
C SER A 19 27.23 -5.82 2.02
N LEU A 20 26.43 -6.21 1.01
CA LEU A 20 25.78 -7.52 0.94
C LEU A 20 26.76 -8.66 0.68
N ALA A 21 27.94 -8.35 0.13
CA ALA A 21 29.02 -9.32 -0.05
C ALA A 21 29.83 -9.58 1.25
N ASP A 22 29.60 -8.79 2.32
CA ASP A 22 30.30 -8.98 3.60
C ASP A 22 29.74 -10.18 4.36
N PRO A 23 30.58 -11.23 4.64
CA PRO A 23 30.13 -12.39 5.40
C PRO A 23 29.65 -12.06 6.82
N GLN A 24 30.14 -10.96 7.43
CA GLN A 24 29.71 -10.56 8.78
C GLN A 24 28.25 -10.09 8.80
N LEU A 25 27.75 -9.55 7.71
CA LEU A 25 26.36 -9.13 7.61
C LEU A 25 25.37 -10.32 7.63
N MET A 26 25.80 -11.52 7.19
CA MET A 26 24.97 -12.72 7.24
C MET A 26 24.66 -13.17 8.66
N ALA A 27 25.40 -12.72 9.66
CA ALA A 27 25.10 -12.96 11.08
C ALA A 27 23.92 -12.13 11.61
N ASP A 28 23.49 -11.10 10.87
CA ASP A 28 22.32 -10.26 11.18
C ASP A 28 21.28 -10.34 10.06
N PRO A 29 20.34 -11.29 10.12
CA PRO A 29 19.36 -11.52 9.05
C PRO A 29 18.42 -10.34 8.81
N ASP A 30 18.11 -9.55 9.82
CA ASP A 30 17.18 -8.41 9.71
C ASP A 30 17.85 -7.25 8.96
N ARG A 31 19.10 -6.96 9.34
CA ARG A 31 19.89 -5.96 8.64
C ARG A 31 20.19 -6.37 7.21
N TRP A 32 20.49 -7.65 6.98
CA TRP A 32 20.69 -8.18 5.63
C TRP A 32 19.45 -8.01 4.76
N ARG A 33 18.26 -8.39 5.26
CA ARG A 33 16.98 -8.24 4.55
C ARG A 33 16.70 -6.79 4.18
N LYS A 34 16.95 -5.87 5.11
CA LYS A 34 16.77 -4.42 4.89
C LYS A 34 17.67 -3.90 3.77
N LEU A 35 18.96 -4.25 3.81
CA LEU A 35 19.92 -3.82 2.78
C LEU A 35 19.65 -4.49 1.43
N ALA A 36 19.26 -5.76 1.40
CA ALA A 36 18.89 -6.45 0.18
C ALA A 36 17.66 -5.83 -0.50
N ARG A 37 16.67 -5.39 0.28
CA ARG A 37 15.51 -4.66 -0.24
C ARG A 37 15.94 -3.32 -0.83
N GLU A 38 16.71 -2.52 -0.11
CA GLU A 38 17.23 -1.23 -0.59
C GLU A 38 18.04 -1.41 -1.88
N GLN A 39 18.86 -2.46 -1.97
CA GLN A 39 19.63 -2.81 -3.15
C GLN A 39 18.72 -3.13 -4.34
N ALA A 40 17.70 -3.97 -4.15
CA ALA A 40 16.77 -4.34 -5.21
C ALA A 40 16.01 -3.11 -5.77
N GLU A 41 15.57 -2.20 -4.89
CA GLU A 41 14.90 -0.96 -5.29
C GLU A 41 15.85 -0.03 -6.06
N ALA A 42 17.06 0.19 -5.55
CA ALA A 42 18.07 1.01 -6.23
C ALA A 42 18.45 0.40 -7.60
N ALA A 43 18.64 -0.91 -7.67
CA ALA A 43 18.97 -1.63 -8.91
C ALA A 43 17.87 -1.47 -9.97
N GLN A 44 16.59 -1.53 -9.56
CA GLN A 44 15.46 -1.33 -10.47
C GLN A 44 15.49 0.07 -11.10
N VAL A 45 15.66 1.12 -10.29
CA VAL A 45 15.69 2.50 -10.77
C VAL A 45 16.90 2.75 -11.68
N VAL A 46 18.08 2.23 -11.29
CA VAL A 46 19.30 2.34 -12.08
C VAL A 46 19.14 1.62 -13.44
N ALA A 47 18.52 0.43 -13.46
CA ALA A 47 18.24 -0.29 -14.70
C ALA A 47 17.28 0.49 -15.63
N GLN A 48 16.21 1.08 -15.07
CA GLN A 48 15.29 1.91 -15.85
C GLN A 48 16.00 3.12 -16.47
N PHE A 49 16.84 3.80 -15.69
CA PHE A 49 17.58 4.96 -16.20
C PHE A 49 18.55 4.56 -17.33
N ARG A 50 19.29 3.44 -17.17
CA ARG A 50 20.17 2.93 -18.21
C ARG A 50 19.43 2.58 -19.51
N ARG A 51 18.19 2.10 -19.39
CA ARG A 51 17.31 1.88 -20.56
C ARG A 51 16.94 3.18 -21.26
N CYS A 52 16.64 4.26 -20.49
CA CYS A 52 16.43 5.58 -21.08
C CYS A 52 17.67 6.07 -21.81
N GLU A 53 18.85 6.02 -21.20
CA GLU A 53 20.10 6.43 -21.83
C GLU A 53 20.44 5.64 -23.09
N GLN A 54 20.14 4.34 -23.09
CA GLN A 54 20.35 3.49 -24.28
C GLN A 54 19.40 3.95 -25.40
N ARG A 55 18.12 4.17 -25.06
CA ARG A 55 17.13 4.59 -26.06
C ARG A 55 17.38 5.99 -26.61
N GLU A 56 17.94 6.90 -25.79
CA GLU A 56 18.42 8.22 -26.26
C GLU A 56 19.58 8.09 -27.25
N ARG A 57 20.53 7.17 -27.01
CA ARG A 57 21.63 6.88 -27.96
C ARG A 57 21.10 6.28 -29.25
N ASP A 58 20.14 5.35 -29.18
CA ASP A 58 19.53 4.74 -30.36
C ASP A 58 18.80 5.78 -31.21
N LEU A 59 18.07 6.71 -30.55
CA LEU A 59 17.42 7.85 -31.23
C LEU A 59 18.43 8.78 -31.90
N ALA A 60 19.55 9.08 -31.24
CA ALA A 60 20.59 9.91 -31.83
C ALA A 60 21.21 9.25 -33.06
N ALA A 61 21.51 7.95 -32.97
CA ALA A 61 22.04 7.17 -34.10
C ALA A 61 21.04 7.09 -35.28
N ALA A 62 19.75 6.88 -34.99
CA ALA A 62 18.72 6.87 -36.02
C ALA A 62 18.59 8.22 -36.74
N ARG A 63 18.72 9.34 -36.02
CA ARG A 63 18.71 10.69 -36.61
C ARG A 63 19.90 10.96 -37.52
N GLU A 64 21.08 10.42 -37.20
CA GLU A 64 22.25 10.47 -38.06
C GLU A 64 22.03 9.67 -39.35
N LEU A 65 21.45 8.48 -39.26
CA LEU A 65 21.14 7.62 -40.42
C LEU A 65 20.05 8.19 -41.31
N GLN A 66 19.18 9.08 -40.81
CA GLN A 66 18.12 9.73 -41.61
C GLN A 66 18.68 10.57 -42.76
N ALA A 67 19.94 11.00 -42.67
CA ALA A 67 20.62 11.75 -43.75
C ALA A 67 20.98 10.88 -44.97
N ASP A 68 21.00 9.55 -44.79
CA ASP A 68 21.28 8.59 -45.87
C ASP A 68 19.97 8.23 -46.57
N PRO A 69 19.83 8.51 -47.91
CA PRO A 69 18.60 8.19 -48.63
C PRO A 69 18.21 6.70 -48.63
N GLU A 70 19.18 5.78 -48.55
CA GLU A 70 18.91 4.35 -48.52
C GLU A 70 18.37 3.90 -47.17
N MET A 71 18.69 4.62 -46.09
CA MET A 71 18.29 4.30 -44.72
C MET A 71 17.15 5.18 -44.18
N ALA A 72 16.78 6.24 -44.89
CA ALA A 72 15.89 7.30 -44.41
C ALA A 72 14.50 6.79 -43.93
N GLU A 73 13.90 5.83 -44.63
CA GLU A 73 12.59 5.30 -44.29
C GLU A 73 12.69 4.48 -42.95
N MET A 74 13.64 3.56 -42.87
CA MET A 74 13.86 2.75 -41.65
C MET A 74 14.28 3.64 -40.48
N ALA A 75 15.10 4.66 -40.70
CA ALA A 75 15.49 5.61 -39.66
C ALA A 75 14.29 6.42 -39.14
N THR A 76 13.35 6.78 -39.99
CA THR A 76 12.14 7.53 -39.62
C THR A 76 11.21 6.66 -38.74
N GLU A 77 11.04 5.37 -39.08
CA GLU A 77 10.29 4.44 -38.27
C GLU A 77 10.93 4.25 -36.88
N GLU A 78 12.26 4.08 -36.85
CA GLU A 78 13.00 3.91 -35.60
C GLU A 78 12.94 5.18 -34.73
N ILE A 79 13.04 6.38 -35.32
CA ILE A 79 12.88 7.66 -34.60
C ILE A 79 11.52 7.72 -33.93
N THR A 80 10.45 7.40 -34.66
CA THR A 80 9.08 7.44 -34.14
C THR A 80 8.91 6.45 -32.98
N ALA A 81 9.42 5.23 -33.14
CA ALA A 81 9.38 4.21 -32.10
C ALA A 81 10.21 4.61 -30.86
N ALA A 82 11.39 5.18 -31.07
CA ALA A 82 12.27 5.60 -29.98
C ALA A 82 11.68 6.77 -29.17
N GLU A 83 11.06 7.75 -29.85
CA GLU A 83 10.41 8.88 -29.18
C GLU A 83 9.22 8.42 -28.30
N ALA A 84 8.38 7.51 -28.81
CA ALA A 84 7.26 6.95 -28.06
C ALA A 84 7.75 6.11 -26.84
N ASP A 85 8.81 5.32 -27.03
CA ASP A 85 9.42 4.55 -25.94
C ASP A 85 10.03 5.46 -24.88
N LEU A 86 10.72 6.53 -25.26
CA LEU A 86 11.30 7.48 -24.32
C LEU A 86 10.25 8.20 -23.49
N GLU A 87 9.13 8.60 -24.11
CA GLU A 87 8.01 9.20 -23.37
C GLU A 87 7.51 8.26 -22.27
N ARG A 88 7.29 6.98 -22.61
CA ARG A 88 6.86 5.95 -21.66
C ARG A 88 7.91 5.70 -20.57
N LEU A 89 9.18 5.52 -20.94
CA LEU A 89 10.27 5.27 -20.00
C LEU A 89 10.51 6.43 -19.05
N HIS A 90 10.39 7.67 -19.50
CA HIS A 90 10.48 8.85 -18.65
C HIS A 90 9.34 8.92 -17.64
N ALA A 91 8.10 8.61 -18.05
CA ALA A 91 6.97 8.55 -17.13
C ALA A 91 7.15 7.47 -16.06
N GLU A 92 7.58 6.27 -16.44
CA GLU A 92 7.90 5.16 -15.54
C GLU A 92 9.02 5.55 -14.55
N LEU A 93 10.08 6.20 -15.03
CA LEU A 93 11.20 6.64 -14.20
C LEU A 93 10.77 7.75 -13.21
N GLN A 94 9.96 8.70 -13.63
CA GLN A 94 9.42 9.72 -12.74
C GLN A 94 8.56 9.08 -11.64
N ALA A 95 7.70 8.12 -11.97
CA ALA A 95 6.88 7.41 -11.01
C ALA A 95 7.74 6.63 -9.98
N SER A 96 8.83 5.98 -10.42
CA SER A 96 9.73 5.22 -9.53
C SER A 96 10.59 6.10 -8.62
N LEU A 97 10.71 7.40 -8.91
CA LEU A 97 11.43 8.37 -8.09
C LEU A 97 10.55 9.09 -7.06
N LEU A 98 9.24 8.84 -7.06
CA LEU A 98 8.35 9.36 -6.02
C LEU A 98 8.72 8.72 -4.67
N PRO A 99 8.68 9.49 -3.57
CA PRO A 99 8.90 8.92 -2.25
C PRO A 99 7.81 7.88 -1.98
N ARG A 100 8.24 6.67 -1.63
CA ARG A 100 7.34 5.62 -1.19
C ARG A 100 7.11 5.74 0.31
N ASP A 101 5.91 5.45 0.74
CA ASP A 101 5.59 5.30 2.14
C ASP A 101 6.26 4.01 2.65
N PRO A 102 7.05 4.05 3.74
CA PRO A 102 7.69 2.85 4.28
C PRO A 102 6.68 1.77 4.70
N ASP A 103 5.44 2.17 4.96
CA ASP A 103 4.37 1.25 5.35
C ASP A 103 3.66 0.59 4.16
N ASP A 104 3.89 1.06 2.92
CA ASP A 104 3.20 0.57 1.71
C ASP A 104 3.30 -0.96 1.52
N GLU A 105 4.42 -1.57 1.91
CA GLU A 105 4.63 -3.02 1.77
C GLU A 105 4.14 -3.84 2.96
N ARG A 106 3.67 -3.18 4.02
CA ARG A 106 3.20 -3.87 5.23
C ARG A 106 1.88 -4.58 4.99
N ASN A 107 1.64 -5.60 5.79
CA ASN A 107 0.30 -6.11 6.02
C ASN A 107 -0.57 -5.02 6.68
N ALA A 108 -1.87 -5.21 6.69
CA ALA A 108 -2.78 -4.23 7.28
C ALA A 108 -3.82 -4.89 8.21
N PHE A 109 -4.23 -4.13 9.21
CA PHE A 109 -5.48 -4.37 9.93
C PHE A 109 -6.58 -3.51 9.30
N VAL A 110 -7.70 -4.15 9.01
CA VAL A 110 -8.91 -3.49 8.50
C VAL A 110 -9.99 -3.62 9.56
N GLU A 111 -10.29 -2.52 10.22
CA GLU A 111 -11.33 -2.43 11.23
C GLU A 111 -12.59 -1.83 10.59
N ILE A 112 -13.72 -2.51 10.78
CA ILE A 112 -15.02 -2.09 10.24
C ILE A 112 -15.97 -1.96 11.42
N ARG A 113 -16.50 -0.75 11.65
CA ARG A 113 -17.46 -0.46 12.71
C ARG A 113 -18.78 0.01 12.13
N ALA A 114 -19.87 -0.59 12.60
CA ALA A 114 -21.22 -0.08 12.37
C ALA A 114 -21.37 1.30 12.98
N GLY A 115 -21.92 2.23 12.23
CA GLY A 115 -22.16 3.60 12.65
C GLY A 115 -23.67 3.91 12.80
N THR A 116 -24.09 5.03 12.26
CA THR A 116 -25.50 5.42 12.27
C THR A 116 -26.35 4.54 11.38
N GLY A 117 -27.54 4.14 11.84
CA GLY A 117 -28.49 3.31 11.08
C GLY A 117 -28.98 2.08 11.82
N GLY A 118 -28.67 1.94 13.11
CA GLY A 118 -29.13 0.82 13.94
C GLY A 118 -28.69 -0.54 13.38
N ASP A 119 -29.58 -1.52 13.36
CA ASP A 119 -29.31 -2.88 12.88
C ASP A 119 -28.89 -2.91 11.40
N GLU A 120 -29.41 -2.00 10.57
CA GLU A 120 -29.01 -1.94 9.17
C GLU A 120 -27.54 -1.54 8.98
N SER A 121 -26.98 -0.72 9.86
CA SER A 121 -25.55 -0.41 9.81
C SER A 121 -24.68 -1.62 10.11
N ALA A 122 -25.13 -2.53 11.00
CA ALA A 122 -24.44 -3.78 11.26
C ALA A 122 -24.53 -4.77 10.08
N LEU A 123 -25.69 -4.84 9.41
CA LEU A 123 -25.83 -5.61 8.17
C LEU A 123 -24.97 -5.05 7.05
N PHE A 124 -24.88 -3.72 6.95
CA PHE A 124 -24.00 -3.07 5.98
C PHE A 124 -22.52 -3.31 6.29
N ALA A 125 -22.12 -3.31 7.57
CA ALA A 125 -20.78 -3.73 7.96
C ALA A 125 -20.47 -5.16 7.47
N GLY A 126 -21.43 -6.06 7.56
CA GLY A 126 -21.35 -7.42 7.03
C GLY A 126 -21.16 -7.47 5.50
N ASP A 127 -21.80 -6.57 4.78
CA ASP A 127 -21.61 -6.46 3.33
C ASP A 127 -20.21 -5.96 2.98
N LEU A 128 -19.68 -4.96 3.73
CA LEU A 128 -18.32 -4.46 3.57
C LEU A 128 -17.28 -5.55 3.87
N VAL A 129 -17.43 -6.29 4.97
CA VAL A 129 -16.56 -7.42 5.30
C VAL A 129 -16.52 -8.42 4.15
N ARG A 130 -17.67 -8.81 3.62
CA ARG A 130 -17.78 -9.75 2.51
C ARG A 130 -17.11 -9.22 1.24
N MET A 131 -17.26 -7.93 0.96
CA MET A 131 -16.61 -7.24 -0.15
C MET A 131 -15.08 -7.31 -0.02
N TYR A 132 -14.53 -6.95 1.16
CA TYR A 132 -13.08 -7.00 1.39
C TYR A 132 -12.53 -8.42 1.33
N LEU A 133 -13.21 -9.41 1.92
CA LEU A 133 -12.79 -10.82 1.83
C LEU A 133 -12.71 -11.28 0.38
N ARG A 134 -13.70 -10.95 -0.45
CA ARG A 134 -13.70 -11.28 -1.88
C ARG A 134 -12.60 -10.55 -2.65
N TYR A 135 -12.31 -9.32 -2.27
CA TYR A 135 -11.19 -8.58 -2.86
C TYR A 135 -9.86 -9.24 -2.51
N CYS A 136 -9.65 -9.58 -1.24
CA CYS A 136 -8.45 -10.29 -0.77
C CYS A 136 -8.25 -11.63 -1.48
N GLU A 137 -9.31 -12.44 -1.64
CA GLU A 137 -9.26 -13.69 -2.41
C GLU A 137 -8.74 -13.48 -3.84
N ARG A 138 -9.27 -12.48 -4.55
CA ARG A 138 -8.83 -12.16 -5.92
C ARG A 138 -7.39 -11.69 -6.00
N ARG A 139 -6.90 -11.04 -4.93
CA ARG A 139 -5.50 -10.59 -4.82
C ARG A 139 -4.55 -11.69 -4.34
N GLY A 140 -5.07 -12.85 -3.93
CA GLY A 140 -4.28 -13.93 -3.34
C GLY A 140 -3.77 -13.61 -1.93
N TRP A 141 -4.39 -12.65 -1.24
CA TRP A 141 -4.03 -12.28 0.12
C TRP A 141 -4.69 -13.19 1.15
N ARG A 142 -4.00 -13.42 2.26
CA ARG A 142 -4.53 -14.18 3.40
C ARG A 142 -5.24 -13.24 4.36
N THR A 143 -6.38 -13.68 4.87
CA THR A 143 -7.18 -12.93 5.84
C THR A 143 -7.37 -13.75 7.12
N GLU A 144 -7.34 -13.06 8.25
CA GLU A 144 -7.55 -13.62 9.58
C GLU A 144 -8.44 -12.69 10.39
N VAL A 145 -9.47 -13.22 11.05
CA VAL A 145 -10.31 -12.44 11.95
C VAL A 145 -9.60 -12.35 13.31
N ILE A 146 -9.24 -11.13 13.70
CA ILE A 146 -8.56 -10.85 14.97
C ILE A 146 -9.57 -10.63 16.10
N SER A 147 -10.64 -9.90 15.81
CA SER A 147 -11.69 -9.59 16.77
C SER A 147 -13.00 -9.40 16.04
N GLU A 148 -14.10 -9.82 16.68
CA GLU A 148 -15.44 -9.61 16.15
C GLU A 148 -16.46 -9.36 17.27
N SER A 149 -17.42 -8.51 16.96
CA SER A 149 -18.60 -8.26 17.80
C SER A 149 -19.86 -8.39 16.92
N PRO A 150 -20.50 -9.57 16.93
CA PRO A 150 -21.69 -9.80 16.10
C PRO A 150 -22.87 -8.97 16.58
N ALA A 151 -23.78 -8.65 15.66
CA ALA A 151 -25.07 -8.01 15.94
C ALA A 151 -26.19 -9.05 16.01
N GLU A 152 -27.27 -8.74 16.76
CA GLU A 152 -28.37 -9.69 17.00
C GLU A 152 -29.14 -10.10 15.73
N LEU A 153 -29.32 -9.16 14.81
CA LEU A 153 -30.01 -9.39 13.53
C LEU A 153 -29.09 -9.77 12.36
N GLY A 154 -27.82 -10.11 12.68
CA GLY A 154 -26.79 -10.45 11.70
C GLY A 154 -25.86 -9.27 11.39
N GLY A 155 -24.75 -9.57 10.69
CA GLY A 155 -23.66 -8.60 10.52
C GLY A 155 -22.84 -8.39 11.79
N TRP A 156 -22.10 -7.29 11.85
CA TRP A 156 -21.19 -7.01 12.95
C TRP A 156 -21.34 -5.56 13.45
N LYS A 157 -21.30 -5.38 14.77
CA LYS A 157 -21.08 -4.07 15.39
C LYS A 157 -19.67 -3.59 15.14
N GLU A 158 -18.72 -4.52 15.21
CA GLU A 158 -17.31 -4.31 14.95
C GLU A 158 -16.67 -5.60 14.45
N LEU A 159 -15.75 -5.50 13.51
CA LEU A 159 -14.91 -6.61 13.07
C LEU A 159 -13.54 -6.09 12.66
N VAL A 160 -12.49 -6.79 13.11
CA VAL A 160 -11.10 -6.50 12.76
C VAL A 160 -10.53 -7.67 11.98
N LEU A 161 -10.11 -7.40 10.75
CA LEU A 161 -9.40 -8.34 9.88
C LEU A 161 -7.92 -7.99 9.84
N ARG A 162 -7.06 -8.97 10.00
CA ARG A 162 -5.67 -8.90 9.56
C ARG A 162 -5.61 -9.38 8.12
N VAL A 163 -4.99 -8.59 7.25
CA VAL A 163 -4.80 -8.91 5.83
C VAL A 163 -3.30 -8.98 5.56
N ALA A 164 -2.81 -10.12 5.07
CA ALA A 164 -1.40 -10.37 4.82
C ALA A 164 -1.14 -10.77 3.37
N GLY A 165 -0.17 -10.10 2.74
CA GLY A 165 0.21 -10.31 1.35
C GLY A 165 1.10 -9.20 0.82
N GLU A 166 1.29 -9.15 -0.48
CA GLU A 166 2.13 -8.14 -1.13
C GLU A 166 1.38 -6.82 -1.28
N ARG A 167 1.99 -5.71 -0.77
CA ARG A 167 1.50 -4.32 -0.91
C ARG A 167 0.06 -4.14 -0.43
N VAL A 168 -0.27 -4.75 0.69
CA VAL A 168 -1.63 -4.73 1.24
C VAL A 168 -2.00 -3.34 1.71
N PHE A 169 -1.15 -2.72 2.57
CA PHE A 169 -1.42 -1.40 3.12
C PHE A 169 -1.51 -0.34 2.02
N GLU A 170 -0.59 -0.34 1.06
CA GLU A 170 -0.65 0.56 -0.10
C GLU A 170 -1.99 0.50 -0.83
N SER A 171 -2.52 -0.70 -1.03
CA SER A 171 -3.75 -0.91 -1.78
C SER A 171 -5.01 -0.53 -1.00
N LEU A 172 -4.99 -0.66 0.33
CA LEU A 172 -6.18 -0.48 1.18
C LEU A 172 -6.19 0.83 1.97
N ARG A 173 -5.07 1.53 2.14
CA ARG A 173 -4.97 2.72 3.02
C ARG A 173 -5.98 3.82 2.73
N PHE A 174 -6.41 3.95 1.48
CA PHE A 174 -7.39 4.96 1.07
C PHE A 174 -8.84 4.53 1.29
N GLU A 175 -9.07 3.29 1.74
CA GLU A 175 -10.37 2.81 2.16
C GLU A 175 -10.76 3.35 3.56
N SER A 176 -9.81 3.92 4.31
CA SER A 176 -10.08 4.53 5.61
C SER A 176 -11.05 5.71 5.47
N GLY A 177 -12.14 5.66 6.23
CA GLY A 177 -13.14 6.72 6.23
C GLY A 177 -14.56 6.24 6.49
N GLY A 178 -15.50 7.13 6.22
CA GLY A 178 -16.93 6.85 6.34
C GLY A 178 -17.49 6.23 5.06
N HIS A 179 -18.04 5.03 5.18
CA HIS A 179 -18.75 4.33 4.11
C HIS A 179 -20.25 4.48 4.31
N ARG A 180 -20.98 4.82 3.27
CA ARG A 180 -22.41 5.09 3.32
C ARG A 180 -23.17 4.25 2.31
N VAL A 181 -24.33 3.74 2.73
CA VAL A 181 -25.27 3.06 1.84
C VAL A 181 -26.64 3.76 1.91
N GLN A 182 -27.27 3.88 0.75
CA GLN A 182 -28.65 4.31 0.61
C GLN A 182 -29.43 3.21 -0.09
N ARG A 183 -30.25 2.50 0.67
CA ARG A 183 -31.08 1.41 0.18
C ARG A 183 -32.31 1.24 1.05
N VAL A 184 -33.27 0.43 0.60
CA VAL A 184 -34.30 -0.07 1.46
C VAL A 184 -33.67 -1.09 2.40
N PRO A 185 -33.62 -0.84 3.74
CA PRO A 185 -33.01 -1.76 4.68
C PRO A 185 -33.74 -3.11 4.70
N ALA A 186 -33.02 -4.19 5.00
CA ALA A 186 -33.64 -5.49 5.25
C ALA A 186 -34.59 -5.47 6.47
N THR A 187 -34.42 -4.49 7.36
CA THR A 187 -35.24 -4.26 8.55
C THR A 187 -36.46 -3.37 8.30
N GLU A 188 -36.63 -2.83 7.09
CA GLU A 188 -37.72 -1.91 6.73
C GLU A 188 -38.85 -2.65 6.02
N SER A 189 -40.06 -2.56 6.58
CA SER A 189 -41.25 -3.26 6.05
C SER A 189 -42.08 -2.44 5.05
N GLN A 190 -41.88 -1.09 5.02
CA GLN A 190 -42.68 -0.17 4.20
C GLN A 190 -42.01 0.25 2.89
N GLY A 191 -40.80 -0.32 2.57
CA GLY A 191 -40.10 -0.04 1.33
C GLY A 191 -39.44 1.34 1.26
N ARG A 192 -39.23 2.02 2.40
CA ARG A 192 -38.59 3.34 2.44
C ARG A 192 -37.08 3.23 2.38
N ILE A 193 -36.46 4.11 1.60
CA ILE A 193 -35.01 4.21 1.51
C ILE A 193 -34.46 4.90 2.77
N HIS A 194 -33.50 4.27 3.43
CA HIS A 194 -32.77 4.81 4.56
C HIS A 194 -31.28 4.94 4.24
N THR A 195 -30.60 5.79 4.99
CA THR A 195 -29.14 5.95 4.92
C THR A 195 -28.53 5.30 6.15
N SER A 196 -27.59 4.38 5.92
CA SER A 196 -26.78 3.77 6.96
C SER A 196 -25.29 4.01 6.69
N ALA A 197 -24.49 4.07 7.73
CA ALA A 197 -23.07 4.33 7.61
C ALA A 197 -22.25 3.36 8.46
N CYS A 198 -21.06 3.08 7.97
CA CYS A 198 -20.01 2.36 8.69
C CYS A 198 -18.71 3.17 8.64
N THR A 199 -17.84 2.95 9.59
CA THR A 199 -16.47 3.47 9.55
C THR A 199 -15.53 2.33 9.24
N VAL A 200 -14.60 2.57 8.31
CA VAL A 200 -13.49 1.67 8.01
C VAL A 200 -12.20 2.35 8.43
N ALA A 201 -11.34 1.65 9.16
CA ALA A 201 -9.99 2.09 9.46
C ALA A 201 -8.99 1.05 8.96
N VAL A 202 -8.01 1.51 8.20
CA VAL A 202 -6.92 0.67 7.71
C VAL A 202 -5.63 1.14 8.37
N LEU A 203 -4.98 0.25 9.11
CA LEU A 203 -3.77 0.52 9.86
C LEU A 203 -2.67 -0.43 9.38
N PRO A 204 -1.43 0.05 9.18
CA PRO A 204 -0.32 -0.84 8.85
C PRO A 204 -0.05 -1.76 10.04
N GLU A 205 0.28 -3.02 9.78
CA GLU A 205 0.73 -3.93 10.82
C GLU A 205 2.04 -3.41 11.40
N PRO A 206 2.12 -3.13 12.73
CA PRO A 206 3.35 -2.66 13.33
C PRO A 206 4.43 -3.75 13.25
N ASP A 207 5.70 -3.34 13.25
CA ASP A 207 6.79 -4.28 13.50
C ASP A 207 6.59 -4.90 14.90
N GLU A 208 7.08 -6.13 15.10
CA GLU A 208 7.04 -6.75 16.43
C GLU A 208 7.61 -5.76 17.44
N ALA A 209 6.74 -5.20 18.27
CA ALA A 209 7.18 -4.34 19.36
C ALA A 209 7.95 -5.20 20.35
N GLU A 210 9.11 -4.75 20.79
CA GLU A 210 9.76 -5.31 21.96
C GLU A 210 8.72 -5.35 23.08
N GLU A 211 8.57 -6.52 23.69
CA GLU A 211 7.55 -6.76 24.73
C GLU A 211 7.79 -5.76 25.88
N ILE A 212 6.95 -4.72 25.94
CA ILE A 212 7.05 -3.71 26.99
C ILE A 212 6.58 -4.36 28.29
N THR A 213 7.51 -4.79 29.08
CA THR A 213 7.23 -5.34 30.41
C THR A 213 6.86 -4.19 31.36
N LEU A 214 5.56 -4.02 31.61
CA LEU A 214 5.10 -3.06 32.61
C LEU A 214 5.40 -3.62 34.00
N ASN A 215 6.19 -2.90 34.78
CA ASN A 215 6.44 -3.24 36.19
C ASN A 215 5.19 -2.86 37.03
N PRO A 216 4.47 -3.81 37.62
CA PRO A 216 3.28 -3.50 38.42
C PRO A 216 3.54 -2.56 39.60
N ALA A 217 4.78 -2.47 40.10
CA ALA A 217 5.17 -1.59 41.20
C ALA A 217 5.23 -0.09 40.75
N GLU A 218 5.33 0.17 39.45
CA GLU A 218 5.36 1.52 38.87
C GLU A 218 3.96 2.01 38.46
N LEU A 219 2.95 1.12 38.55
CA LEU A 219 1.57 1.47 38.23
C LEU A 219 0.87 2.01 39.45
N ARG A 220 0.35 3.24 39.34
CA ARG A 220 -0.60 3.79 40.32
C ARG A 220 -2.00 3.74 39.71
N ILE A 221 -2.91 3.01 40.34
CA ILE A 221 -4.29 2.88 39.91
C ILE A 221 -5.17 3.67 40.88
N ASP A 222 -5.71 4.81 40.42
CA ASP A 222 -6.64 5.64 41.16
C ASP A 222 -8.07 5.40 40.62
N THR A 223 -8.98 4.97 41.48
CA THR A 223 -10.40 4.80 41.13
C THR A 223 -11.21 5.96 41.70
N PHE A 224 -12.08 6.57 40.89
CA PHE A 224 -12.99 7.61 41.36
C PHE A 224 -14.39 7.42 40.77
N ARG A 225 -15.39 7.94 41.47
CA ARG A 225 -16.74 7.98 40.92
C ARG A 225 -16.89 9.20 40.00
N ALA A 226 -17.37 8.97 38.79
CA ALA A 226 -17.78 10.06 37.92
C ALA A 226 -18.90 10.86 38.60
N SER A 227 -18.74 12.16 38.67
CA SER A 227 -19.72 13.06 39.32
C SER A 227 -20.94 13.40 38.46
N GLY A 228 -21.01 12.93 37.24
CA GLY A 228 -22.12 13.13 36.31
C GLY A 228 -22.84 11.83 35.95
N ALA A 229 -24.13 11.94 35.60
CA ALA A 229 -24.86 10.83 34.99
C ALA A 229 -24.20 10.47 33.64
N GLY A 230 -23.50 9.36 33.55
CA GLY A 230 -23.01 8.85 32.31
C GLY A 230 -24.18 8.30 31.49
N GLY A 231 -24.16 8.57 30.20
CA GLY A 231 -25.13 8.06 29.26
C GLY A 231 -25.72 9.15 28.37
N GLN A 232 -26.03 8.75 27.17
CA GLN A 232 -26.79 9.58 26.24
C GLN A 232 -28.27 9.53 26.66
N HIS A 233 -28.86 10.68 26.98
CA HIS A 233 -30.29 10.84 27.17
C HIS A 233 -30.99 10.99 25.83
#